data_17811a932d15e5b86437037e9889ddcd
#
_entry.id   17811a932d15e5b86437037e9889ddcd
#
_cell.length_a   1.000
_cell.length_b   1.000
_cell.length_c   1.000
_cell.angle_alpha   90.00
_cell.angle_beta   90.00
_cell.angle_gamma   90.00
#
_symmetry.space_group_name_H-M   'P 1'
#
loop_
_entity.id
_entity.type
_entity.pdbx_description
1 polymer ?
#
loop_
_entity_poly.entity_id
_entity_poly.type
_entity_poly.pdbx_seq_one_letter_code
_entity_poly.pdbx_strand_id
1 'polypeptide(L)'
;MNKSIKFILKTISNLIVIIAISLAILLVGLKFLGFQIYTVVSGSMEPTYHVGSLIYVKKVDPNTLKVKDPITFKLGDNTIATHRIVEIVHDEENPKEYKFRTQGDANEDVDANLVEPNKVLGKALFTVPYLGYLATYIQSYPGNIVAICTAIALLIVVIIIDMLIDDKKEPEKEESKTKKKTVKATNK
;
A
#
# COMPACT_ATOMS: atom_id res chain seq x y z
N MET A 1 -27.97 1.78 26.05
CA MET A 1 -27.26 2.64 25.05
C MET A 1 -28.24 3.00 23.94
N ASN A 2 -28.33 4.29 23.58
CA ASN A 2 -29.27 4.78 22.57
C ASN A 2 -29.00 4.12 21.18
N LYS A 3 -30.07 3.85 20.40
CA LYS A 3 -29.96 3.17 19.07
C LYS A 3 -29.06 3.93 18.10
N SER A 4 -29.10 5.28 18.16
CA SER A 4 -28.24 6.15 17.37
C SER A 4 -26.75 6.03 17.75
N ILE A 5 -26.43 5.90 19.05
CA ILE A 5 -25.05 5.73 19.52
C ILE A 5 -24.48 4.39 19.05
N LYS A 6 -25.27 3.31 19.12
CA LYS A 6 -24.86 1.99 18.62
C LYS A 6 -24.55 2.04 17.10
N PHE A 7 -25.40 2.69 16.33
CA PHE A 7 -25.20 2.85 14.90
C PHE A 7 -23.91 3.62 14.60
N ILE A 8 -23.68 4.75 15.28
CA ILE A 8 -22.46 5.55 15.12
C ILE A 8 -21.21 4.73 15.45
N LEU A 9 -21.19 4.04 16.60
CA LEU A 9 -20.04 3.22 17.03
C LEU A 9 -19.75 2.11 16.01
N LYS A 10 -20.78 1.43 15.51
CA LYS A 10 -20.60 0.38 14.50
C LYS A 10 -20.08 0.92 13.17
N THR A 11 -20.56 2.10 12.76
CA THR A 11 -20.07 2.77 11.55
C THR A 11 -18.59 3.15 11.67
N ILE A 12 -18.20 3.71 12.83
CA ILE A 12 -16.80 4.07 13.11
C ILE A 12 -15.92 2.80 13.12
N SER A 13 -16.34 1.74 13.80
CA SER A 13 -15.63 0.46 13.85
C SER A 13 -15.39 -0.10 12.43
N ASN A 14 -16.45 -0.17 11.62
CA ASN A 14 -16.33 -0.64 10.24
C ASN A 14 -15.39 0.25 9.39
N LEU A 15 -15.44 1.57 9.57
CA LEU A 15 -14.57 2.50 8.86
C LEU A 15 -13.09 2.27 9.21
N ILE A 16 -12.78 2.06 10.50
CA ILE A 16 -11.42 1.74 10.96
C ILE A 16 -10.92 0.45 10.29
N VAL A 17 -11.74 -0.59 10.26
CA VAL A 17 -11.37 -1.87 9.63
C VAL A 17 -11.14 -1.71 8.13
N ILE A 18 -12.01 -0.97 7.43
CA ILE A 18 -11.85 -0.71 5.98
C ILE A 18 -10.55 0.06 5.72
N ILE A 19 -10.24 1.09 6.49
CA ILE A 19 -8.99 1.87 6.36
C ILE A 19 -7.78 0.97 6.60
N ALA A 20 -7.80 0.14 7.65
CA ALA A 20 -6.71 -0.77 7.97
C ALA A 20 -6.46 -1.80 6.85
N ILE A 21 -7.53 -2.40 6.30
CA ILE A 21 -7.43 -3.34 5.18
C ILE A 21 -6.90 -2.64 3.92
N SER A 22 -7.41 -1.44 3.60
CA SER A 22 -6.95 -0.67 2.45
C SER A 22 -5.46 -0.33 2.56
N LEU A 23 -5.01 0.07 3.75
CA LEU A 23 -3.60 0.36 4.02
C LEU A 23 -2.74 -0.90 3.90
N ALA A 24 -3.19 -2.04 4.42
CA ALA A 24 -2.49 -3.31 4.29
C ALA A 24 -2.35 -3.74 2.81
N ILE A 25 -3.39 -3.56 2.01
CA ILE A 25 -3.35 -3.82 0.56
C ILE A 25 -2.33 -2.92 -0.13
N LEU A 26 -2.31 -1.63 0.17
CA LEU A 26 -1.35 -0.68 -0.42
C LEU A 26 0.10 -0.97 0.00
N LEU A 27 0.34 -1.35 1.25
CA LEU A 27 1.69 -1.58 1.76
C LEU A 27 2.27 -2.96 1.37
N VAL A 28 1.42 -3.97 1.28
CA VAL A 28 1.87 -5.37 1.14
C VAL A 28 1.15 -6.11 0.02
N GLY A 29 -0.17 -5.90 -0.13
CA GLY A 29 -1.01 -6.69 -1.03
C GLY A 29 -0.59 -6.63 -2.49
N LEU A 30 -0.15 -5.45 -2.96
CA LEU A 30 0.29 -5.26 -4.34
C LEU A 30 1.58 -6.02 -4.69
N LYS A 31 2.38 -6.44 -3.70
CA LYS A 31 3.53 -7.33 -3.93
C LYS A 31 3.10 -8.68 -4.51
N PHE A 32 1.97 -9.21 -4.08
CA PHE A 32 1.42 -10.47 -4.59
C PHE A 32 0.93 -10.36 -6.04
N LEU A 33 0.69 -9.14 -6.53
CA LEU A 33 0.36 -8.85 -7.93
C LEU A 33 1.61 -8.55 -8.78
N GLY A 34 2.81 -8.82 -8.25
CA GLY A 34 4.09 -8.65 -8.96
C GLY A 34 4.62 -7.21 -8.96
N PHE A 35 4.08 -6.34 -8.11
CA PHE A 35 4.65 -5.01 -7.90
C PHE A 35 5.81 -5.07 -6.92
N GLN A 36 6.86 -4.33 -7.23
CA GLN A 36 7.92 -3.98 -6.30
C GLN A 36 7.63 -2.58 -5.75
N ILE A 37 7.84 -2.40 -4.46
CA ILE A 37 7.47 -1.15 -3.78
C ILE A 37 8.75 -0.54 -3.21
N TYR A 38 9.01 0.73 -3.54
CA TYR A 38 10.17 1.48 -3.08
C TYR A 38 9.75 2.79 -2.46
N THR A 39 10.52 3.25 -1.46
CA THR A 39 10.35 4.59 -0.89
C THR A 39 11.22 5.58 -1.64
N VAL A 40 10.67 6.72 -2.02
CA VAL A 40 11.40 7.83 -2.61
C VAL A 40 12.18 8.54 -1.51
N VAL A 41 13.51 8.51 -1.59
CA VAL A 41 14.41 9.08 -0.59
C VAL A 41 15.13 10.35 -1.08
N SER A 42 15.09 10.65 -2.38
CA SER A 42 15.74 11.83 -2.98
C SER A 42 14.77 12.61 -3.85
N GLY A 43 15.06 13.89 -4.09
CA GLY A 43 14.23 14.77 -4.90
C GLY A 43 14.54 14.73 -6.40
N SER A 44 15.38 13.80 -6.91
CA SER A 44 15.77 13.76 -8.33
C SER A 44 14.62 13.62 -9.31
N MET A 45 13.48 13.10 -8.85
CA MET A 45 12.27 12.93 -9.65
C MET A 45 11.14 13.91 -9.31
N GLU A 46 11.44 14.97 -8.56
CA GLU A 46 10.50 16.07 -8.37
C GLU A 46 10.17 16.77 -9.70
N PRO A 47 8.95 17.25 -9.91
CA PRO A 47 7.78 17.14 -9.04
C PRO A 47 6.98 15.84 -9.23
N THR A 48 7.43 14.91 -10.09
CA THR A 48 6.67 13.69 -10.43
C THR A 48 6.56 12.73 -9.24
N TYR A 49 7.66 12.52 -8.51
CA TYR A 49 7.71 11.66 -7.33
C TYR A 49 8.30 12.41 -6.15
N HIS A 50 7.44 12.77 -5.18
CA HIS A 50 7.85 13.51 -3.99
C HIS A 50 8.61 12.64 -2.98
N VAL A 51 9.60 13.23 -2.32
CA VAL A 51 10.31 12.56 -1.22
C VAL A 51 9.32 12.09 -0.15
N GLY A 52 9.54 10.89 0.39
CA GLY A 52 8.62 10.25 1.35
C GLY A 52 7.39 9.59 0.74
N SER A 53 7.28 9.54 -0.60
CA SER A 53 6.26 8.76 -1.29
C SER A 53 6.64 7.29 -1.40
N LEU A 54 5.66 6.40 -1.58
CA LEU A 54 5.87 5.05 -2.10
C LEU A 54 5.65 5.05 -3.61
N ILE A 55 6.60 4.48 -4.37
CA ILE A 55 6.43 4.19 -5.79
C ILE A 55 6.17 2.70 -6.00
N TYR A 56 5.25 2.41 -6.91
CA TYR A 56 4.87 1.06 -7.29
C TYR A 56 5.40 0.75 -8.68
N VAL A 57 6.36 -0.16 -8.71
CA VAL A 57 7.14 -0.54 -9.89
C VAL A 57 6.68 -1.91 -10.36
N LYS A 58 6.27 -2.01 -11.62
CA LYS A 58 5.90 -3.28 -12.24
C LYS A 58 7.03 -3.79 -13.12
N LYS A 59 7.41 -5.05 -12.92
CA LYS A 59 8.37 -5.70 -13.81
C LYS A 59 7.78 -5.77 -15.22
N VAL A 60 8.53 -5.28 -16.21
CA VAL A 60 8.14 -5.25 -17.62
C VAL A 60 9.30 -5.80 -18.46
N ASP A 61 9.00 -6.24 -19.67
CA ASP A 61 10.05 -6.55 -20.65
C ASP A 61 10.75 -5.24 -21.06
N PRO A 62 12.08 -5.13 -20.90
CA PRO A 62 12.82 -3.94 -21.30
C PRO A 62 12.60 -3.51 -22.75
N ASN A 63 12.33 -4.46 -23.65
CA ASN A 63 12.03 -4.18 -25.06
C ASN A 63 10.73 -3.38 -25.28
N THR A 64 9.85 -3.35 -24.28
CA THR A 64 8.58 -2.60 -24.34
C THR A 64 8.69 -1.17 -23.83
N LEU A 65 9.84 -0.83 -23.24
CA LEU A 65 10.08 0.51 -22.69
C LEU A 65 10.30 1.53 -23.79
N LYS A 66 9.87 2.77 -23.53
CA LYS A 66 9.92 3.88 -24.47
C LYS A 66 10.55 5.10 -23.80
N VAL A 67 11.02 6.02 -24.62
CA VAL A 67 11.40 7.36 -24.18
C VAL A 67 10.22 8.00 -23.43
N LYS A 68 10.50 8.68 -22.34
CA LYS A 68 9.60 9.25 -21.32
C LYS A 68 9.09 8.26 -20.28
N ASP A 69 9.37 6.96 -20.37
CA ASP A 69 9.00 6.02 -19.30
C ASP A 69 9.90 6.21 -18.07
N PRO A 70 9.34 6.33 -16.87
CA PRO A 70 10.11 6.30 -15.64
C PRO A 70 10.46 4.84 -15.32
N ILE A 71 11.76 4.54 -15.22
CA ILE A 71 12.27 3.21 -14.90
C ILE A 71 13.00 3.21 -13.57
N THR A 72 12.84 2.11 -12.84
CA THR A 72 13.61 1.80 -11.64
C THR A 72 14.67 0.78 -11.99
N PHE A 73 15.91 1.05 -11.64
CA PHE A 73 17.06 0.23 -12.05
C PHE A 73 18.14 0.20 -10.97
N LYS A 74 19.05 -0.76 -11.09
CA LYS A 74 20.21 -0.89 -10.20
C LYS A 74 21.36 -0.01 -10.69
N LEU A 75 21.84 0.89 -9.83
CA LEU A 75 23.08 1.65 -10.05
C LEU A 75 24.34 0.86 -9.65
N GLY A 76 24.21 -0.07 -8.70
CA GLY A 76 25.26 -0.91 -8.15
C GLY A 76 24.61 -2.06 -7.38
N ASP A 77 25.40 -2.76 -6.56
CA ASP A 77 24.92 -3.97 -5.86
C ASP A 77 23.75 -3.68 -4.92
N ASN A 78 23.76 -2.55 -4.21
CA ASN A 78 22.76 -2.20 -3.22
C ASN A 78 22.06 -0.85 -3.47
N THR A 79 22.37 -0.17 -4.59
CA THR A 79 21.80 1.14 -4.88
C THR A 79 20.78 1.03 -6.01
N ILE A 80 19.60 1.56 -5.77
CA ILE A 80 18.48 1.60 -6.72
C ILE A 80 18.14 3.04 -6.99
N ALA A 81 17.95 3.39 -8.27
CA ALA A 81 17.46 4.69 -8.69
C ALA A 81 16.19 4.55 -9.54
N THR A 82 15.42 5.60 -9.58
CA THR A 82 14.29 5.74 -10.49
C THR A 82 14.47 7.04 -11.25
N HIS A 83 14.67 6.95 -12.56
CA HIS A 83 14.81 8.10 -13.45
C HIS A 83 14.01 7.86 -14.73
N ARG A 84 13.84 8.90 -15.53
CA ARG A 84 13.11 8.86 -16.81
C ARG A 84 14.03 8.53 -17.96
N ILE A 85 13.59 7.67 -18.88
CA ILE A 85 14.30 7.42 -20.13
C ILE A 85 14.19 8.67 -21.01
N VAL A 86 15.33 9.26 -21.36
CA VAL A 86 15.40 10.40 -22.30
C VAL A 86 15.85 9.95 -23.69
N GLU A 87 16.57 8.84 -23.79
CA GLU A 87 17.05 8.29 -25.06
C GLU A 87 17.23 6.76 -24.94
N ILE A 88 17.03 6.05 -26.05
CA ILE A 88 17.42 4.64 -26.22
C ILE A 88 18.60 4.63 -27.17
N VAL A 89 19.78 4.32 -26.64
CA VAL A 89 21.05 4.31 -27.38
C VAL A 89 21.28 2.90 -27.88
N HIS A 90 21.30 2.71 -29.19
CA HIS A 90 21.65 1.46 -29.84
C HIS A 90 23.15 1.35 -30.05
N ASP A 91 23.68 0.15 -29.98
CA ASP A 91 25.07 -0.13 -30.32
C ASP A 91 25.27 0.00 -31.83
N GLU A 92 26.35 0.65 -32.26
CA GLU A 92 26.63 0.86 -33.69
C GLU A 92 26.99 -0.43 -34.42
N GLU A 93 27.67 -1.37 -33.73
CA GLU A 93 28.09 -2.64 -34.30
C GLU A 93 26.98 -3.70 -34.21
N ASN A 94 26.14 -3.65 -33.16
CA ASN A 94 25.04 -4.57 -32.95
C ASN A 94 23.73 -3.84 -32.61
N PRO A 95 22.91 -3.47 -33.61
CA PRO A 95 21.66 -2.73 -33.38
C PRO A 95 20.62 -3.43 -32.51
N LYS A 96 20.81 -4.73 -32.21
CA LYS A 96 19.97 -5.46 -31.23
C LYS A 96 20.36 -5.17 -29.78
N GLU A 97 21.56 -4.68 -29.55
CA GLU A 97 22.02 -4.26 -28.24
C GLU A 97 21.69 -2.78 -28.06
N TYR A 98 21.11 -2.45 -26.92
CA TYR A 98 20.73 -1.09 -26.60
C TYR A 98 20.89 -0.82 -25.10
N LYS A 99 21.00 0.45 -24.76
CA LYS A 99 21.05 0.93 -23.38
C LYS A 99 20.14 2.14 -23.23
N PHE A 100 19.69 2.41 -22.01
CA PHE A 100 18.86 3.55 -21.73
C PHE A 100 19.71 4.70 -21.18
N ARG A 101 19.58 5.89 -21.78
CA ARG A 101 20.04 7.13 -21.18
C ARG A 101 18.92 7.66 -20.33
N THR A 102 19.19 7.91 -19.06
CA THR A 102 18.22 8.31 -18.07
C THR A 102 18.54 9.69 -17.52
N GLN A 103 17.53 10.36 -16.95
CA GLN A 103 17.63 11.63 -16.28
C GLN A 103 16.57 11.73 -15.20
N GLY A 104 16.93 12.29 -14.04
CA GLY A 104 15.95 12.67 -13.03
C GLY A 104 15.15 13.88 -13.47
N ASP A 105 13.86 13.91 -13.20
CA ASP A 105 12.97 15.00 -13.64
C ASP A 105 13.37 16.36 -13.08
N ALA A 106 14.04 16.40 -11.93
CA ALA A 106 14.58 17.62 -11.32
C ALA A 106 16.05 17.90 -11.65
N ASN A 107 16.72 17.02 -12.39
CA ASN A 107 18.13 17.19 -12.72
C ASN A 107 18.30 18.01 -14.00
N GLU A 108 19.30 18.88 -14.04
CA GLU A 108 19.65 19.65 -15.24
C GLU A 108 20.36 18.77 -16.28
N ASP A 109 21.20 17.84 -15.83
CA ASP A 109 22.00 16.97 -16.67
C ASP A 109 21.46 15.54 -16.71
N VAL A 110 21.75 14.86 -17.81
CA VAL A 110 21.49 13.43 -17.99
C VAL A 110 22.45 12.61 -17.11
N ASP A 111 22.03 11.40 -16.74
CA ASP A 111 22.89 10.51 -15.99
C ASP A 111 24.16 10.14 -16.76
N ALA A 112 25.30 10.18 -16.09
CA ALA A 112 26.61 9.94 -16.72
C ALA A 112 26.73 8.50 -17.28
N ASN A 113 26.06 7.52 -16.67
CA ASN A 113 26.13 6.14 -17.06
C ASN A 113 24.86 5.69 -17.77
N LEU A 114 25.02 4.94 -18.85
CA LEU A 114 23.90 4.27 -19.52
C LEU A 114 23.43 3.07 -18.72
N VAL A 115 22.12 2.84 -18.69
CA VAL A 115 21.49 1.73 -18.00
C VAL A 115 21.29 0.55 -18.95
N GLU A 116 21.88 -0.58 -18.61
CA GLU A 116 21.69 -1.83 -19.35
C GLU A 116 20.28 -2.41 -19.09
N PRO A 117 19.64 -3.04 -20.10
CA PRO A 117 18.31 -3.63 -19.95
C PRO A 117 18.19 -4.65 -18.80
N ASN A 118 19.24 -5.41 -18.52
CA ASN A 118 19.31 -6.41 -17.45
C ASN A 118 19.32 -5.78 -16.04
N LYS A 119 19.71 -4.49 -15.91
CA LYS A 119 19.70 -3.75 -14.65
C LYS A 119 18.35 -3.14 -14.33
N VAL A 120 17.42 -3.12 -15.29
CA VAL A 120 16.08 -2.56 -15.10
C VAL A 120 15.24 -3.51 -14.24
N LEU A 121 14.75 -3.00 -13.12
CA LEU A 121 13.85 -3.70 -12.21
C LEU A 121 12.39 -3.62 -12.68
N GLY A 122 12.02 -2.51 -13.33
CA GLY A 122 10.69 -2.32 -13.90
C GLY A 122 10.36 -0.85 -14.17
N LYS A 123 9.12 -0.63 -14.60
CA LYS A 123 8.54 0.70 -14.85
C LYS A 123 7.75 1.17 -13.63
N ALA A 124 8.00 2.39 -13.18
CA ALA A 124 7.21 3.03 -12.15
C ALA A 124 5.86 3.45 -12.73
N LEU A 125 4.75 2.94 -12.15
CA LEU A 125 3.41 3.17 -12.70
C LEU A 125 2.66 4.26 -11.95
N PHE A 126 2.73 4.26 -10.62
CA PHE A 126 2.06 5.26 -9.79
C PHE A 126 2.79 5.43 -8.46
N THR A 127 2.46 6.50 -7.76
CA THR A 127 3.01 6.84 -6.45
C THR A 127 1.88 7.15 -5.46
N VAL A 128 2.15 6.88 -4.17
CA VAL A 128 1.26 7.29 -3.08
C VAL A 128 2.07 8.21 -2.15
N PRO A 129 1.71 9.50 -2.10
CA PRO A 129 2.43 10.48 -1.28
C PRO A 129 2.40 10.12 0.20
N TYR A 130 3.45 10.51 0.93
CA TYR A 130 3.63 10.35 2.39
C TYR A 130 3.63 8.91 2.92
N LEU A 131 3.17 7.94 2.16
CA LEU A 131 3.06 6.55 2.62
C LEU A 131 4.45 5.89 2.78
N GLY A 132 5.47 6.42 2.10
CA GLY A 132 6.86 6.00 2.24
C GLY A 132 7.42 6.27 3.64
N TYR A 133 7.10 7.40 4.25
CA TYR A 133 7.49 7.69 5.63
C TYR A 133 6.91 6.66 6.60
N LEU A 134 5.61 6.33 6.43
CA LEU A 134 4.96 5.31 7.25
C LEU A 134 5.60 3.93 7.04
N ALA A 135 5.85 3.55 5.79
CA ALA A 135 6.47 2.26 5.46
C ALA A 135 7.87 2.15 6.05
N THR A 136 8.69 3.19 5.94
CA THR A 136 10.03 3.23 6.50
C THR A 136 9.99 3.18 8.03
N TYR A 137 9.09 3.91 8.67
CA TYR A 137 8.91 3.88 10.13
C TYR A 137 8.51 2.48 10.62
N ILE A 138 7.54 1.84 9.98
CA ILE A 138 7.10 0.47 10.34
C ILE A 138 8.23 -0.57 10.18
N GLN A 139 9.14 -0.36 9.23
CA GLN A 139 10.25 -1.28 8.97
C GLN A 139 11.47 -1.05 9.89
N SER A 140 11.53 0.09 10.55
CA SER A 140 12.62 0.45 11.47
C SER A 140 12.26 0.19 12.94
N TYR A 141 13.30 0.04 13.80
CA TYR A 141 13.12 0.04 15.25
C TYR A 141 13.06 1.50 15.76
N PRO A 142 12.15 1.86 16.68
CA PRO A 142 11.11 1.06 17.36
C PRO A 142 9.77 0.98 16.61
N GLY A 143 9.67 1.52 15.39
CA GLY A 143 8.42 1.67 14.64
C GLY A 143 7.68 0.35 14.38
N ASN A 144 8.42 -0.74 14.15
CA ASN A 144 7.84 -2.07 13.99
C ASN A 144 7.09 -2.55 15.25
N ILE A 145 7.64 -2.32 16.43
CA ILE A 145 6.98 -2.66 17.71
C ILE A 145 5.74 -1.80 17.91
N VAL A 146 5.87 -0.48 17.69
CA VAL A 146 4.75 0.46 17.79
C VAL A 146 3.62 0.07 16.84
N ALA A 147 3.93 -0.30 15.61
CA ALA A 147 2.93 -0.72 14.61
C ALA A 147 2.18 -1.99 15.06
N ILE A 148 2.90 -3.00 15.58
CA ILE A 148 2.29 -4.24 16.08
C ILE A 148 1.39 -3.93 17.30
N CYS A 149 1.89 -3.18 18.28
CA CYS A 149 1.10 -2.81 19.47
C CYS A 149 -0.16 -2.01 19.09
N THR A 150 -0.04 -1.07 18.14
CA THR A 150 -1.18 -0.28 17.65
C THR A 150 -2.19 -1.16 16.94
N ALA A 151 -1.75 -2.12 16.11
CA ALA A 151 -2.66 -3.05 15.44
C ALA A 151 -3.42 -3.93 16.43
N ILE A 152 -2.75 -4.45 17.46
CA ILE A 152 -3.37 -5.23 18.54
C ILE A 152 -4.36 -4.38 19.34
N ALA A 153 -3.99 -3.16 19.70
CA ALA A 153 -4.88 -2.25 20.43
C ALA A 153 -6.15 -1.92 19.63
N LEU A 154 -6.01 -1.63 18.33
CA LEU A 154 -7.16 -1.40 17.44
C LEU A 154 -8.06 -2.64 17.34
N LEU A 155 -7.49 -3.84 17.24
CA LEU A 155 -8.26 -5.09 17.22
C LEU A 155 -9.06 -5.27 18.51
N ILE A 156 -8.44 -5.03 19.65
CA ILE A 156 -9.11 -5.11 20.97
C ILE A 156 -10.27 -4.09 21.04
N VAL A 157 -10.06 -2.86 20.59
CA VAL A 157 -11.11 -1.83 20.55
C VAL A 157 -12.29 -2.27 19.68
N VAL A 158 -12.04 -2.84 18.50
CA VAL A 158 -13.09 -3.37 17.61
C VAL A 158 -13.88 -4.49 18.30
N ILE A 159 -13.19 -5.44 18.94
CA ILE A 159 -13.84 -6.55 19.67
C ILE A 159 -14.69 -6.01 20.82
N ILE A 160 -14.18 -5.07 21.62
CA ILE A 160 -14.94 -4.46 22.74
C ILE A 160 -16.19 -3.75 22.21
N ILE A 161 -16.10 -3.00 21.12
CA ILE A 161 -17.25 -2.33 20.50
C ILE A 161 -18.30 -3.37 20.07
N ASP A 162 -17.89 -4.46 19.42
CA ASP A 162 -18.81 -5.50 18.97
C ASP A 162 -19.47 -6.21 20.18
N MET A 163 -18.73 -6.55 21.22
CA MET A 163 -19.28 -7.13 22.45
C MET A 163 -20.31 -6.20 23.12
N LEU A 164 -19.99 -4.89 23.26
CA LEU A 164 -20.92 -3.92 23.86
C LEU A 164 -22.20 -3.70 23.03
N ILE A 165 -22.15 -4.00 21.72
CA ILE A 165 -23.30 -3.91 20.84
C ILE A 165 -24.15 -5.17 20.90
N ASP A 166 -23.53 -6.36 21.02
CA ASP A 166 -24.20 -7.67 20.94
C ASP A 166 -24.82 -8.12 22.28
N ASP A 167 -24.21 -7.77 23.42
CA ASP A 167 -24.64 -8.16 24.78
C ASP A 167 -26.12 -7.80 25.12
N LYS A 168 -26.84 -7.12 24.22
CA LYS A 168 -28.25 -6.75 24.40
C LYS A 168 -29.22 -7.42 23.41
N LYS A 169 -28.77 -8.41 22.67
CA LYS A 169 -29.67 -9.16 21.75
C LYS A 169 -30.26 -10.44 22.35
N GLU A 170 -29.67 -10.97 23.42
CA GLU A 170 -30.13 -12.24 24.01
C GLU A 170 -31.39 -12.18 24.87
N PRO A 171 -31.69 -11.14 25.71
CA PRO A 171 -32.88 -11.18 26.56
C PRO A 171 -34.22 -11.10 25.82
N GLU A 172 -34.30 -10.42 24.69
CA GLU A 172 -35.58 -10.26 23.96
C GLU A 172 -36.07 -11.52 23.22
N LYS A 173 -35.14 -12.40 22.83
CA LYS A 173 -35.53 -13.66 22.11
C LYS A 173 -36.02 -14.76 23.07
N GLU A 174 -35.52 -14.82 24.31
CA GLU A 174 -35.96 -15.80 25.27
C GLU A 174 -37.31 -15.43 25.87
N GLU A 175 -37.54 -14.15 26.21
CA GLU A 175 -38.86 -13.71 26.75
C GLU A 175 -39.99 -13.91 25.73
N SER A 176 -39.74 -13.68 24.45
CA SER A 176 -40.77 -13.89 23.40
C SER A 176 -41.06 -15.39 23.17
N LYS A 177 -40.08 -16.26 23.32
CA LYS A 177 -40.27 -17.72 23.21
C LYS A 177 -40.99 -18.29 24.44
N THR A 178 -40.73 -17.77 25.62
CA THR A 178 -41.36 -18.21 26.88
C THR A 178 -42.83 -17.74 26.91
N LYS A 179 -43.13 -16.50 26.55
CA LYS A 179 -44.52 -15.99 26.45
C LYS A 179 -45.33 -16.75 25.40
N LYS A 180 -44.77 -17.14 24.24
CA LYS A 180 -45.48 -17.98 23.25
C LYS A 180 -45.72 -19.40 23.71
N LYS A 181 -44.88 -19.98 24.54
CA LYS A 181 -45.11 -21.31 25.10
C LYS A 181 -46.17 -21.33 26.20
N THR A 182 -46.23 -20.31 27.05
CA THR A 182 -47.23 -20.18 28.14
C THR A 182 -48.64 -19.97 27.56
N VAL A 183 -48.77 -19.08 26.56
CA VAL A 183 -50.08 -18.83 25.91
C VAL A 183 -50.61 -20.07 25.16
N LYS A 184 -49.75 -20.96 24.62
CA LYS A 184 -50.17 -22.23 23.99
C LYS A 184 -50.57 -23.33 25.00
N ALA A 185 -50.09 -23.23 26.23
CA ALA A 185 -50.42 -24.21 27.31
C ALA A 185 -51.76 -23.88 28.02
N THR A 186 -52.21 -22.61 27.97
CA THR A 186 -53.46 -22.17 28.63
C THR A 186 -54.70 -22.31 27.76
N ASN A 187 -54.51 -22.54 26.45
CA ASN A 187 -55.62 -22.69 25.47
C ASN A 187 -55.82 -24.17 25.04
N LYS A 188 -55.49 -25.12 25.88
CA LYS A 188 -55.76 -26.57 25.73
C LYS A 188 -56.42 -27.04 26.99
#